data_5a00f84180ac4d8ee26638595e3cf648
#
_entry.id   5a00f84180ac4d8ee26638595e3cf648
#
_cell.length_a   1.000
_cell.length_b   1.000
_cell.length_c   1.000
_cell.angle_alpha   90.00
_cell.angle_beta   90.00
_cell.angle_gamma   90.00
#
_symmetry.space_group_name_H-M   'P 1'
#
loop_
_entity.id
_entity.type
_entity.pdbx_description
1 polymer ?
#
loop_
_entity_poly.entity_id
_entity_poly.type
_entity_poly.pdbx_seq_one_letter_code
_entity_poly.pdbx_strand_id
1 'polypeptide(L)'
;MDKNSFEKLYIEQLPGLYRLAMSILHHQADAQDAVQQSVLKAWKKVENIRNGKEKAYLARIVINECHNIQRHRQRVTPVSAFPEESENNLSAEVCVLKESLSGIPEKLRTPFLLVYMEGYNEKEAAAALGITLYSIKSRLKRVKQKLKIELGEEDAR
;
A
#
# COMPACT_ATOMS: atom_id res chain seq x y z
N MET A 1 22.60 4.97 3.84
CA MET A 1 22.25 3.69 4.46
C MET A 1 23.18 2.60 3.94
N ASP A 2 23.68 1.75 4.81
CA ASP A 2 24.54 0.65 4.36
C ASP A 2 23.69 -0.56 3.94
N LYS A 3 24.32 -1.51 3.25
CA LYS A 3 23.64 -2.67 2.69
C LYS A 3 23.07 -3.62 3.77
N ASN A 4 23.77 -3.76 4.88
CA ASN A 4 23.29 -4.64 5.96
C ASN A 4 22.05 -4.07 6.64
N SER A 5 22.02 -2.77 6.88
CA SER A 5 20.85 -2.10 7.45
C SER A 5 19.67 -2.16 6.50
N PHE A 6 19.92 -2.01 5.21
CA PHE A 6 18.87 -2.12 4.18
C PHE A 6 18.27 -3.52 4.16
N GLU A 7 19.10 -4.56 4.20
CA GLU A 7 18.62 -5.93 4.18
C GLU A 7 17.72 -6.23 5.37
N LYS A 8 18.12 -5.79 6.57
CA LYS A 8 17.29 -5.95 7.76
C LYS A 8 15.96 -5.23 7.63
N LEU A 9 15.99 -3.99 7.16
CA LEU A 9 14.80 -3.19 6.96
C LEU A 9 13.86 -3.86 5.94
N TYR A 10 14.43 -4.29 4.83
CA TYR A 10 13.66 -4.94 3.77
C TYR A 10 12.95 -6.19 4.28
N ILE A 11 13.67 -7.06 4.97
CA ILE A 11 13.09 -8.29 5.50
C ILE A 11 11.96 -7.95 6.47
N GLU A 12 12.16 -6.98 7.32
CA GLU A 12 11.15 -6.54 8.29
C GLU A 12 9.91 -5.95 7.61
N GLN A 13 10.11 -5.17 6.55
CA GLN A 13 9.02 -4.50 5.85
C GLN A 13 8.34 -5.36 4.78
N LEU A 14 8.93 -6.47 4.39
CA LEU A 14 8.46 -7.28 3.28
C LEU A 14 6.99 -7.68 3.37
N PRO A 15 6.49 -8.21 4.50
CA PRO A 15 5.06 -8.56 4.57
C PRO A 15 4.15 -7.36 4.35
N GLY A 16 4.49 -6.20 4.92
CA GLY A 16 3.70 -4.99 4.76
C GLY A 16 3.74 -4.45 3.33
N LEU A 17 4.89 -4.50 2.69
CA LEU A 17 5.01 -4.09 1.29
C LEU A 17 4.20 -4.99 0.38
N TYR A 18 4.18 -6.28 0.64
CA TYR A 18 3.37 -7.22 -0.11
C TYR A 18 1.88 -6.94 0.07
N ARG A 19 1.43 -6.72 1.31
CA ARG A 19 0.02 -6.38 1.57
C ARG A 19 -0.37 -5.09 0.86
N LEU A 20 0.52 -4.10 0.86
CA LEU A 20 0.30 -2.84 0.15
C LEU A 20 0.13 -3.09 -1.35
N ALA A 21 1.02 -3.86 -1.95
CA ALA A 21 0.93 -4.18 -3.37
C ALA A 21 -0.34 -4.96 -3.70
N MET A 22 -0.72 -5.90 -2.85
CA MET A 22 -1.97 -6.66 -3.03
C MET A 22 -3.21 -5.75 -2.97
N SER A 23 -3.19 -4.75 -2.11
CA SER A 23 -4.31 -3.81 -1.99
C SER A 23 -4.49 -2.96 -3.24
N ILE A 24 -3.43 -2.77 -4.01
CA ILE A 24 -3.47 -1.99 -5.25
C ILE A 24 -3.75 -2.88 -6.46
N LEU A 25 -3.05 -4.00 -6.56
CA LEU A 25 -3.06 -4.84 -7.75
C LEU A 25 -4.09 -5.96 -7.71
N HIS A 26 -4.47 -6.43 -6.53
CA HIS A 26 -5.41 -7.54 -6.34
C HIS A 26 -5.00 -8.82 -7.09
N HIS A 27 -3.71 -9.01 -7.32
CA HIS A 27 -3.20 -10.14 -8.06
C HIS A 27 -1.86 -10.55 -7.46
N GLN A 28 -1.78 -11.78 -7.02
CA GLN A 28 -0.64 -12.27 -6.23
C GLN A 28 0.69 -12.19 -7.00
N ALA A 29 0.71 -12.70 -8.24
CA ALA A 29 1.93 -12.71 -9.04
C ALA A 29 2.42 -11.28 -9.33
N ASP A 30 1.51 -10.37 -9.63
CA ASP A 30 1.87 -8.99 -9.89
C ASP A 30 2.36 -8.28 -8.64
N ALA A 31 1.74 -8.54 -7.49
CA ALA A 31 2.18 -7.96 -6.23
C ALA A 31 3.58 -8.42 -5.88
N GLN A 32 3.88 -9.71 -6.06
CA GLN A 32 5.23 -10.22 -5.85
C GLN A 32 6.23 -9.57 -6.79
N ASP A 33 5.87 -9.42 -8.05
CA ASP A 33 6.72 -8.78 -9.05
C ASP A 33 7.00 -7.32 -8.68
N ALA A 34 5.97 -6.58 -8.27
CA ALA A 34 6.11 -5.19 -7.87
C ALA A 34 7.09 -5.05 -6.70
N VAL A 35 6.95 -5.90 -5.69
CA VAL A 35 7.84 -5.86 -4.53
C VAL A 35 9.26 -6.22 -4.91
N GLN A 36 9.46 -7.27 -5.70
CA GLN A 36 10.80 -7.66 -6.15
C GLN A 36 11.48 -6.56 -6.96
N GLN A 37 10.77 -5.96 -7.91
CA GLN A 37 11.31 -4.87 -8.70
C GLN A 37 11.66 -3.66 -7.83
N SER A 38 10.83 -3.38 -6.85
CA SER A 38 11.05 -2.28 -5.93
C SER A 38 12.33 -2.46 -5.12
N VAL A 39 12.56 -3.68 -4.63
CA VAL A 39 13.76 -3.99 -3.87
C VAL A 39 15.01 -3.83 -4.72
N LEU A 40 14.97 -4.31 -5.95
CA LEU A 40 16.11 -4.17 -6.86
C LEU A 40 16.42 -2.70 -7.13
N LYS A 41 15.41 -1.88 -7.33
CA LYS A 41 15.58 -0.45 -7.54
C LYS A 41 16.13 0.24 -6.30
N ALA A 42 15.61 -0.09 -5.14
CA ALA A 42 16.08 0.49 -3.87
C ALA A 42 17.51 0.06 -3.58
N TRP A 43 17.85 -1.19 -3.85
CA TRP A 43 19.20 -1.70 -3.64
C TRP A 43 20.24 -0.93 -4.43
N LYS A 44 19.94 -0.57 -5.66
CA LYS A 44 20.84 0.21 -6.51
C LYS A 44 21.12 1.60 -5.96
N LYS A 45 20.20 2.14 -5.18
CA LYS A 45 20.29 3.49 -4.62
C LYS A 45 20.43 3.50 -3.11
N VAL A 46 20.81 2.38 -2.51
CA VAL A 46 20.84 2.23 -1.06
C VAL A 46 21.69 3.30 -0.37
N GLU A 47 22.81 3.68 -0.96
CA GLU A 47 23.70 4.68 -0.38
C GLU A 47 23.10 6.08 -0.36
N ASN A 48 22.14 6.34 -1.22
CA ASN A 48 21.49 7.65 -1.34
C ASN A 48 20.21 7.76 -0.52
N ILE A 49 19.80 6.69 0.15
CA ILE A 49 18.59 6.71 0.97
C ILE A 49 18.87 7.48 2.25
N ARG A 50 18.04 8.48 2.52
CA ARG A 50 18.20 9.33 3.71
C ARG A 50 17.82 8.59 4.98
N ASN A 51 18.59 8.79 6.02
CA ASN A 51 18.29 8.23 7.33
C ASN A 51 16.93 8.74 7.82
N GLY A 52 16.11 7.82 8.33
CA GLY A 52 14.78 8.13 8.80
C GLY A 52 13.71 8.16 7.71
N LYS A 53 14.10 8.02 6.46
CA LYS A 53 13.18 8.05 5.32
C LYS A 53 13.09 6.72 4.57
N GLU A 54 13.76 5.70 5.06
CA GLU A 54 13.90 4.41 4.38
C GLU A 54 12.56 3.72 4.18
N LYS A 55 11.74 3.69 5.20
CA LYS A 55 10.44 3.03 5.19
C LYS A 55 9.51 3.67 4.16
N ALA A 56 9.41 5.00 4.20
CA ALA A 56 8.59 5.74 3.25
C ALA A 56 9.11 5.60 1.82
N TYR A 57 10.43 5.57 1.66
CA TYR A 57 11.07 5.40 0.36
C TYR A 57 10.72 4.05 -0.26
N LEU A 58 10.81 2.97 0.51
CA LEU A 58 10.44 1.64 0.02
C LEU A 58 8.96 1.57 -0.37
N ALA A 59 8.08 2.11 0.46
CA ALA A 59 6.65 2.14 0.16
C ALA A 59 6.38 2.93 -1.12
N ARG A 60 7.06 4.05 -1.31
CA ARG A 60 6.89 4.87 -2.51
C ARG A 60 7.27 4.12 -3.77
N ILE A 61 8.40 3.42 -3.74
CA ILE A 61 8.83 2.63 -4.90
C ILE A 61 7.82 1.52 -5.20
N VAL A 62 7.34 0.82 -4.17
CA VAL A 62 6.34 -0.23 -4.35
C VAL A 62 5.06 0.33 -4.97
N ILE A 63 4.56 1.43 -4.46
CA ILE A 63 3.35 2.07 -5.00
C ILE A 63 3.57 2.46 -6.47
N ASN A 64 4.70 3.03 -6.79
CA ASN A 64 5.02 3.42 -8.16
C ASN A 64 5.12 2.20 -9.08
N GLU A 65 5.72 1.11 -8.63
CA GLU A 65 5.79 -0.13 -9.41
C GLU A 65 4.39 -0.72 -9.62
N CYS A 66 3.54 -0.68 -8.62
CA CYS A 66 2.16 -1.13 -8.77
C CYS A 66 1.43 -0.32 -9.85
N HIS A 67 1.58 0.99 -9.82
CA HIS A 67 0.95 1.85 -10.83
C HIS A 67 1.52 1.59 -12.23
N ASN A 68 2.82 1.30 -12.34
CA ASN A 68 3.43 0.93 -13.61
C ASN A 68 2.81 -0.36 -14.18
N ILE A 69 2.62 -1.35 -13.32
CA ILE A 69 2.00 -2.62 -13.72
C ILE A 69 0.55 -2.40 -14.14
N GLN A 70 -0.20 -1.59 -13.42
CA GLN A 70 -1.58 -1.25 -13.78
C GLN A 70 -1.65 -0.59 -15.15
N ARG A 71 -0.79 0.39 -15.40
CA ARG A 71 -0.75 1.07 -16.70
C ARG A 71 -0.40 0.11 -17.83
N HIS A 72 0.55 -0.77 -17.61
CA HIS A 72 0.94 -1.76 -18.61
C HIS A 72 -0.22 -2.71 -18.92
N ARG A 73 -0.92 -3.18 -17.92
CA ARG A 73 -2.09 -4.04 -18.10
C ARG A 73 -3.19 -3.38 -18.89
N GLN A 74 -3.46 -2.13 -18.61
CA GLN A 74 -4.50 -1.38 -19.35
C GLN A 74 -4.18 -1.26 -20.83
N ARG A 75 -2.90 -1.20 -21.19
CA ARG A 75 -2.48 -1.12 -22.59
C ARG A 75 -2.55 -2.47 -23.32
N VAL A 76 -2.21 -3.55 -22.61
CA VAL A 76 -2.06 -4.87 -23.21
C VAL A 76 -3.35 -5.68 -23.13
N THR A 77 -4.10 -5.52 -22.05
CA THR A 77 -5.32 -6.28 -21.80
C THR A 77 -6.40 -5.32 -21.33
N PRO A 78 -7.14 -4.72 -22.25
CA PRO A 78 -8.19 -3.77 -21.86
C PRO A 78 -9.38 -4.42 -21.18
N VAL A 79 -9.36 -5.71 -20.96
CA VAL A 79 -10.44 -6.42 -20.30
C VAL A 79 -10.21 -6.38 -18.80
N SER A 80 -11.25 -6.01 -18.07
CA SER A 80 -11.28 -6.13 -16.64
C SER A 80 -11.33 -7.60 -16.24
N ALA A 81 -10.21 -8.27 -16.26
CA ALA A 81 -10.10 -9.56 -15.62
C ALA A 81 -10.06 -9.30 -14.13
N PHE A 82 -11.09 -9.73 -13.43
CA PHE A 82 -11.06 -9.68 -11.98
C PHE A 82 -10.05 -10.70 -11.50
N PRO A 83 -9.03 -10.27 -10.76
CA PRO A 83 -8.07 -11.21 -10.22
C PRO A 83 -8.78 -12.13 -9.24
N GLU A 84 -8.46 -13.39 -9.33
CA GLU A 84 -8.93 -14.36 -8.37
C GLU A 84 -8.32 -14.05 -7.03
N GLU A 85 -9.17 -13.78 -6.06
CA GLU A 85 -8.71 -13.61 -4.71
C GLU A 85 -8.26 -14.97 -4.19
N SER A 86 -7.00 -15.05 -3.80
CA SER A 86 -6.56 -16.22 -3.07
C SER A 86 -7.25 -16.22 -1.70
N GLU A 87 -7.97 -17.28 -1.43
CA GLU A 87 -8.58 -17.45 -0.14
C GLU A 87 -7.50 -17.59 0.92
N ASN A 88 -7.38 -16.58 1.73
CA ASN A 88 -6.56 -16.64 2.90
C ASN A 88 -7.44 -16.95 4.09
N ASN A 89 -6.88 -17.68 5.06
CA ASN A 89 -7.54 -17.96 6.32
C ASN A 89 -7.62 -16.69 7.15
N LEU A 90 -8.47 -15.76 6.72
CA LEU A 90 -8.66 -14.50 7.43
C LEU A 90 -9.83 -14.63 8.40
N SER A 91 -9.74 -13.95 9.52
CA SER A 91 -10.87 -13.88 10.44
C SER A 91 -12.05 -13.18 9.76
N ALA A 92 -13.26 -13.45 10.24
CA ALA A 92 -14.46 -12.82 9.70
C ALA A 92 -14.39 -11.30 9.76
N GLU A 93 -13.81 -10.76 10.83
CA GLU A 93 -13.66 -9.32 11.01
C GLU A 93 -12.75 -8.70 9.97
N VAL A 94 -11.63 -9.37 9.67
CA VAL A 94 -10.69 -8.91 8.64
C VAL A 94 -11.36 -8.98 7.26
N CYS A 95 -12.14 -10.01 6.99
CA CYS A 95 -12.88 -10.13 5.74
C CYS A 95 -13.88 -9.00 5.56
N VAL A 96 -14.62 -8.63 6.60
CA VAL A 96 -15.57 -7.52 6.57
C VAL A 96 -14.85 -6.22 6.29
N LEU A 97 -13.75 -5.97 6.99
CA LEU A 97 -12.96 -4.75 6.77
C LEU A 97 -12.40 -4.70 5.35
N LYS A 98 -11.87 -5.82 4.86
CA LYS A 98 -11.34 -5.91 3.51
C LYS A 98 -12.43 -5.64 2.47
N GLU A 99 -13.60 -6.18 2.67
CA GLU A 99 -14.74 -5.96 1.79
C GLU A 99 -15.16 -4.49 1.81
N SER A 100 -15.27 -3.90 2.99
CA SER A 100 -15.60 -2.48 3.12
C SER A 100 -14.56 -1.58 2.46
N LEU A 101 -13.28 -1.91 2.61
CA LEU A 101 -12.20 -1.14 2.00
C LEU A 101 -12.15 -1.31 0.49
N SER A 102 -12.55 -2.46 -0.04
CA SER A 102 -12.54 -2.69 -1.48
C SER A 102 -13.49 -1.77 -2.23
N GLY A 103 -14.55 -1.30 -1.59
CA GLY A 103 -15.47 -0.32 -2.16
C GLY A 103 -14.96 1.11 -2.13
N ILE A 104 -13.83 1.36 -1.49
CA ILE A 104 -13.24 2.70 -1.38
C ILE A 104 -12.18 2.86 -2.48
N PRO A 105 -12.17 3.99 -3.21
CA PRO A 105 -11.16 4.21 -4.24
C PRO A 105 -9.73 4.07 -3.69
N GLU A 106 -8.84 3.55 -4.51
CA GLU A 106 -7.44 3.34 -4.14
C GLU A 106 -6.81 4.59 -3.55
N LYS A 107 -7.09 5.74 -4.12
CA LYS A 107 -6.55 7.03 -3.69
C LYS A 107 -6.83 7.33 -2.22
N LEU A 108 -7.96 6.89 -1.72
CA LEU A 108 -8.35 7.04 -0.32
C LEU A 108 -7.95 5.82 0.51
N ARG A 109 -8.03 4.64 -0.07
CA ARG A 109 -7.74 3.38 0.63
C ARG A 109 -6.27 3.25 1.00
N THR A 110 -5.35 3.57 0.10
CA THR A 110 -3.92 3.41 0.34
C THR A 110 -3.41 4.21 1.53
N PRO A 111 -3.75 5.49 1.70
CA PRO A 111 -3.37 6.22 2.91
C PRO A 111 -3.86 5.57 4.19
N PHE A 112 -5.09 5.08 4.18
CA PHE A 112 -5.68 4.41 5.34
C PHE A 112 -4.92 3.14 5.70
N LEU A 113 -4.61 2.31 4.70
CA LEU A 113 -3.86 1.08 4.93
C LEU A 113 -2.47 1.35 5.51
N LEU A 114 -1.78 2.36 4.99
CA LEU A 114 -0.46 2.72 5.47
C LEU A 114 -0.48 3.13 6.94
N VAL A 115 -1.40 4.00 7.30
CA VAL A 115 -1.44 4.55 8.66
C VAL A 115 -2.03 3.57 9.66
N TYR A 116 -3.16 2.95 9.36
CA TYR A 116 -3.89 2.15 10.34
C TYR A 116 -3.56 0.66 10.32
N MET A 117 -3.05 0.14 9.23
CA MET A 117 -2.73 -1.28 9.13
C MET A 117 -1.24 -1.57 9.08
N GLU A 118 -0.45 -0.70 8.49
CA GLU A 118 0.99 -0.91 8.36
C GLU A 118 1.83 -0.08 9.33
N GLY A 119 1.18 0.72 10.16
CA GLY A 119 1.88 1.43 11.22
C GLY A 119 2.69 2.65 10.79
N TYR A 120 2.45 3.17 9.60
CA TYR A 120 3.10 4.41 9.16
C TYR A 120 2.46 5.59 9.89
N ASN A 121 3.27 6.57 10.26
CA ASN A 121 2.68 7.83 10.72
C ASN A 121 2.24 8.66 9.50
N GLU A 122 1.50 9.72 9.75
CA GLU A 122 0.94 10.54 8.67
C GLU A 122 2.02 11.16 7.78
N LYS A 123 3.14 11.57 8.37
CA LYS A 123 4.26 12.13 7.62
C LYS A 123 4.91 11.08 6.71
N GLU A 124 5.09 9.88 7.22
CA GLU A 124 5.64 8.78 6.43
C GLU A 124 4.71 8.39 5.29
N ALA A 125 3.42 8.34 5.56
CA ALA A 125 2.44 8.03 4.53
C ALA A 125 2.40 9.12 3.46
N ALA A 126 2.47 10.38 3.85
CA ALA A 126 2.53 11.50 2.91
C ALA A 126 3.76 11.40 2.01
N ALA A 127 4.92 11.10 2.59
CA ALA A 127 6.16 10.91 1.83
C ALA A 127 6.06 9.73 0.88
N ALA A 128 5.48 8.62 1.34
CA ALA A 128 5.31 7.42 0.52
C ALA A 128 4.42 7.68 -0.70
N LEU A 129 3.41 8.51 -0.54
CA LEU A 129 2.46 8.83 -1.60
C LEU A 129 2.86 10.06 -2.41
N GLY A 130 3.86 10.81 -1.94
CA GLY A 130 4.28 12.03 -2.63
C GLY A 130 3.25 13.14 -2.55
N ILE A 131 2.51 13.22 -1.46
CA ILE A 131 1.47 14.23 -1.23
C ILE A 131 1.74 14.98 0.07
N THR A 132 0.98 16.06 0.30
CA THR A 132 1.14 16.87 1.49
C THR A 132 0.52 16.20 2.71
N LEU A 133 0.97 16.61 3.89
CA LEU A 133 0.37 16.16 5.15
C LEU A 133 -1.10 16.53 5.23
N TYR A 134 -1.45 17.70 4.74
CA TYR A 134 -2.85 18.14 4.68
C TYR A 134 -3.69 17.16 3.84
N SER A 135 -3.17 16.74 2.69
CA SER A 135 -3.87 15.78 1.84
C SER A 135 -4.07 14.43 2.53
N ILE A 136 -3.06 13.96 3.26
CA ILE A 136 -3.18 12.71 4.02
C ILE A 136 -4.31 12.83 5.05
N LYS A 137 -4.31 13.88 5.83
CA LYS A 137 -5.34 14.08 6.86
C LYS A 137 -6.74 14.15 6.26
N SER A 138 -6.88 14.87 5.16
CA SER A 138 -8.15 15.00 4.45
C SER A 138 -8.64 13.64 3.93
N ARG A 139 -7.75 12.87 3.32
CA ARG A 139 -8.10 11.54 2.79
C ARG A 139 -8.46 10.56 3.89
N LEU A 140 -7.73 10.55 4.99
CA LEU A 140 -8.04 9.69 6.14
C LEU A 140 -9.42 10.02 6.72
N LYS A 141 -9.74 11.29 6.82
CA LYS A 141 -11.06 11.72 7.28
C LYS A 141 -12.17 11.20 6.37
N ARG A 142 -11.98 11.29 5.06
CA ARG A 142 -12.95 10.78 4.09
C ARG A 142 -13.16 9.29 4.20
N VAL A 143 -12.08 8.53 4.40
CA VAL A 143 -12.18 7.07 4.57
C VAL A 143 -12.98 6.73 5.81
N LYS A 144 -12.69 7.39 6.92
CA LYS A 144 -13.43 7.16 8.16
C LYS A 144 -14.92 7.45 8.02
N GLN A 145 -15.25 8.50 7.30
CA GLN A 145 -16.66 8.83 7.03
C GLN A 145 -17.34 7.76 6.19
N LYS A 146 -16.68 7.27 5.14
CA LYS A 146 -17.21 6.22 4.29
C LYS A 146 -17.38 4.90 5.03
N LEU A 147 -16.41 4.52 5.85
CA LEU A 147 -16.50 3.31 6.65
C LEU A 147 -17.61 3.40 7.68
N LYS A 148 -17.79 4.56 8.28
CA LYS A 148 -18.86 4.81 9.24
C LYS A 148 -20.24 4.55 8.62
N ILE A 149 -20.44 5.05 7.40
CA ILE A 149 -21.70 4.87 6.68
C ILE A 149 -21.92 3.40 6.33
N GLU A 150 -20.90 2.74 5.79
CA GLU A 150 -21.01 1.34 5.37
C GLU A 150 -21.24 0.38 6.52
N LEU A 151 -20.53 0.59 7.64
CA LEU A 151 -20.64 -0.29 8.79
C LEU A 151 -21.80 0.03 9.70
N GLY A 152 -22.50 1.14 9.44
CA GLY A 152 -23.62 1.56 10.24
C GLY A 152 -23.23 1.99 11.66
N GLU A 153 -21.96 2.28 11.89
CA GLU A 153 -21.48 2.70 13.18
C GLU A 153 -21.62 4.21 13.36
N GLU A 154 -22.23 4.60 14.46
CA GLU A 154 -22.40 6.01 14.78
C GLU A 154 -21.14 6.63 15.35
N ASP A 155 -20.21 5.82 15.83
CA ASP A 155 -19.01 6.26 16.55
C ASP A 155 -17.72 5.80 15.88
N ALA A 156 -17.57 6.02 14.60
CA ALA A 156 -16.26 5.82 13.98
C ALA A 156 -15.36 6.98 14.38
N ARG A 157 -14.52 6.74 15.33
CA ARG A 157 -13.54 7.72 15.78
C ARG A 157 -12.22 7.56 15.06
#